data_b9bc557254f47e487e9eb044d8d4ccac
#
_entry.id   b9bc557254f47e487e9eb044d8d4ccac
#
_cell.length_a   1.000
_cell.length_b   1.000
_cell.length_c   1.000
_cell.angle_alpha   90.00
_cell.angle_beta   90.00
_cell.angle_gamma   90.00
#
_symmetry.space_group_name_H-M   'P 1'
#
loop_
_entity.id
_entity.type
_entity.pdbx_description
1 polymer ?
#
loop_
_entity_poly.entity_id
_entity_poly.type
_entity_poly.pdbx_seq_one_letter_code
_entity_poly.pdbx_strand_id
1 'polypeptide(L)'
;MTFITRFAPSPTGPLHLGHAYSAIISHDMARRKGGKFYVRIEDLDQSRSKKKWENQIFEDLDWLGLSWDGPIVRQSEELEKYKNILTNFKNELGLFECFCSRKDIKLALSAPHIDDKFLGPDGLVYPGTCRENIVSSKINFNNVLRMKVNLGEEKIFTFNELGQKKGKISFTLSEFFKTIGDVVLWRKSYPAYHLACVIDDAHQNITHVVRGMDLFEATKIHTVLNTYFGFHKPFYYHHKLICDENGKRLAKRDDSKSIQKYRLEGFKPRGGRAMIGF
;
A
#
# COMPACT_ATOMS: atom_id res chain seq x y z
N MET A 1 2.59 24.48 -2.51
CA MET A 1 2.67 23.21 -1.77
C MET A 1 3.99 22.54 -2.12
N THR A 2 4.79 22.14 -1.12
CA THR A 2 6.07 21.48 -1.36
C THR A 2 5.85 20.11 -1.99
N PHE A 3 6.63 19.74 -3.00
CA PHE A 3 6.56 18.44 -3.65
C PHE A 3 7.21 17.38 -2.74
N ILE A 4 6.45 16.42 -2.25
CA ILE A 4 6.93 15.44 -1.28
C ILE A 4 6.56 14.03 -1.77
N THR A 5 7.58 13.17 -1.93
CA THR A 5 7.43 11.76 -2.26
C THR A 5 8.01 10.87 -1.16
N ARG A 6 7.78 9.58 -1.27
CA ARG A 6 8.40 8.57 -0.41
C ARG A 6 8.67 7.27 -1.15
N PHE A 7 9.68 6.53 -0.67
CA PHE A 7 9.85 5.11 -0.93
C PHE A 7 9.56 4.34 0.36
N ALA A 8 8.68 3.36 0.28
CA ALA A 8 8.13 2.67 1.46
C ALA A 8 8.27 1.14 1.35
N PRO A 9 9.51 0.61 1.45
CA PRO A 9 9.76 -0.82 1.32
C PRO A 9 9.47 -1.58 2.60
N SER A 10 8.96 -2.82 2.46
CA SER A 10 8.88 -3.79 3.57
C SER A 10 10.19 -4.59 3.66
N PRO A 11 10.83 -4.68 4.85
CA PRO A 11 12.10 -5.38 5.04
C PRO A 11 11.92 -6.90 5.18
N THR A 12 11.24 -7.51 4.20
CA THR A 12 10.88 -8.94 4.18
C THR A 12 11.72 -9.77 3.21
N GLY A 13 12.74 -9.17 2.60
CA GLY A 13 13.65 -9.75 1.63
C GLY A 13 14.43 -8.66 0.89
N PRO A 14 15.39 -9.05 0.02
CA PRO A 14 16.21 -8.11 -0.72
C PRO A 14 15.37 -7.27 -1.69
N LEU A 15 15.88 -6.09 -2.03
CA LEU A 15 15.30 -5.27 -3.10
C LEU A 15 15.67 -5.88 -4.47
N HIS A 16 14.74 -5.78 -5.43
CA HIS A 16 14.96 -6.12 -6.84
C HIS A 16 14.80 -4.88 -7.73
N LEU A 17 15.07 -4.99 -9.03
CA LEU A 17 15.03 -3.87 -9.98
C LEU A 17 13.69 -3.12 -9.97
N GLY A 18 12.55 -3.78 -9.75
CA GLY A 18 11.26 -3.12 -9.63
C GLY A 18 11.16 -2.17 -8.41
N HIS A 19 11.79 -2.54 -7.28
CA HIS A 19 11.88 -1.64 -6.11
C HIS A 19 12.82 -0.46 -6.40
N ALA A 20 13.98 -0.73 -7.03
CA ALA A 20 14.91 0.32 -7.42
C ALA A 20 14.24 1.32 -8.37
N TYR A 21 13.44 0.85 -9.33
CA TYR A 21 12.68 1.68 -10.26
C TYR A 21 11.72 2.63 -9.52
N SER A 22 10.92 2.09 -8.58
CA SER A 22 10.03 2.90 -7.75
C SER A 22 10.79 3.96 -6.92
N ALA A 23 11.91 3.56 -6.30
CA ALA A 23 12.72 4.44 -5.47
C ALA A 23 13.34 5.58 -6.31
N ILE A 24 13.93 5.25 -7.46
CA ILE A 24 14.57 6.21 -8.37
C ILE A 24 13.55 7.23 -8.89
N ILE A 25 12.38 6.77 -9.39
CA ILE A 25 11.35 7.70 -9.87
C ILE A 25 10.89 8.62 -8.74
N SER A 26 10.62 8.08 -7.55
CA SER A 26 10.17 8.86 -6.40
C SER A 26 11.18 9.94 -6.03
N HIS A 27 12.46 9.56 -5.93
CA HIS A 27 13.57 10.46 -5.62
C HIS A 27 13.74 11.53 -6.70
N ASP A 28 13.86 11.11 -7.96
CA ASP A 28 14.17 12.04 -9.06
C ASP A 28 13.01 13.02 -9.33
N MET A 29 11.75 12.57 -9.17
CA MET A 29 10.60 13.49 -9.23
C MET A 29 10.66 14.55 -8.14
N ALA A 30 10.99 14.18 -6.90
CA ALA A 30 11.14 15.12 -5.80
C ALA A 30 12.29 16.09 -6.06
N ARG A 31 13.47 15.59 -6.43
CA ARG A 31 14.67 16.43 -6.66
C ARG A 31 14.48 17.42 -7.82
N ARG A 32 13.87 16.98 -8.93
CA ARG A 32 13.57 17.87 -10.08
C ARG A 32 12.63 19.03 -9.73
N LYS A 33 11.81 18.88 -8.67
CA LYS A 33 10.86 19.89 -8.19
C LYS A 33 11.36 20.66 -6.98
N GLY A 34 12.63 20.48 -6.57
CA GLY A 34 13.17 21.07 -5.34
C GLY A 34 12.42 20.62 -4.08
N GLY A 35 11.82 19.43 -4.15
CA GLY A 35 11.00 18.85 -3.10
C GLY A 35 11.75 17.86 -2.20
N LYS A 36 10.99 17.11 -1.38
CA LYS A 36 11.52 16.15 -0.42
C LYS A 36 11.22 14.72 -0.82
N PHE A 37 12.17 13.84 -0.53
CA PHE A 37 12.04 12.39 -0.70
C PHE A 37 12.25 11.69 0.64
N TYR A 38 11.25 11.00 1.14
CA TYR A 38 11.32 10.28 2.41
C TYR A 38 11.49 8.78 2.20
N VAL A 39 12.08 8.11 3.21
CA VAL A 39 12.09 6.65 3.31
C VAL A 39 11.30 6.23 4.53
N ARG A 40 10.37 5.28 4.34
CA ARG A 40 9.57 4.69 5.40
C ARG A 40 9.72 3.17 5.35
N ILE A 41 9.99 2.55 6.49
CA ILE A 41 10.09 1.10 6.60
C ILE A 41 8.74 0.53 7.01
N GLU A 42 8.15 -0.28 6.12
CA GLU A 42 6.86 -0.93 6.35
C GLU A 42 7.07 -2.33 6.95
N ASP A 43 7.33 -2.36 8.25
CA ASP A 43 7.73 -3.53 9.03
C ASP A 43 6.65 -4.07 9.98
N LEU A 44 5.38 -3.81 9.70
CA LEU A 44 4.25 -4.24 10.54
C LEU A 44 4.19 -5.75 10.75
N ASP A 45 4.49 -6.55 9.74
CA ASP A 45 4.59 -7.99 9.86
C ASP A 45 5.96 -8.41 10.42
N GLN A 46 6.09 -8.35 11.74
CA GLN A 46 7.30 -8.68 12.48
C GLN A 46 7.78 -10.13 12.26
N SER A 47 6.89 -11.04 11.88
CA SER A 47 7.26 -12.44 11.60
C SER A 47 8.13 -12.57 10.35
N ARG A 48 7.93 -11.69 9.36
CA ARG A 48 8.67 -11.66 8.09
C ARG A 48 9.73 -10.58 8.02
N SER A 49 9.56 -9.48 8.78
CA SER A 49 10.50 -8.37 8.81
C SER A 49 11.80 -8.76 9.52
N LYS A 50 12.94 -8.44 8.92
CA LYS A 50 14.26 -8.77 9.47
C LYS A 50 15.16 -7.54 9.42
N LYS A 51 15.88 -7.25 10.51
CA LYS A 51 16.83 -6.12 10.58
C LYS A 51 17.90 -6.16 9.48
N LYS A 52 18.37 -7.36 9.11
CA LYS A 52 19.32 -7.53 8.00
C LYS A 52 18.80 -7.00 6.66
N TRP A 53 17.48 -7.15 6.39
CA TRP A 53 16.88 -6.65 5.16
C TRP A 53 16.65 -5.14 5.22
N GLU A 54 16.36 -4.58 6.39
CA GLU A 54 16.31 -3.14 6.58
C GLU A 54 17.68 -2.49 6.33
N ASN A 55 18.75 -3.04 6.91
CA ASN A 55 20.11 -2.55 6.67
C ASN A 55 20.47 -2.62 5.18
N GLN A 56 20.13 -3.73 4.52
CA GLN A 56 20.39 -3.88 3.09
C GLN A 56 19.58 -2.89 2.24
N ILE A 57 18.35 -2.51 2.64
CA ILE A 57 17.60 -1.46 1.95
C ILE A 57 18.40 -0.15 1.92
N PHE A 58 18.97 0.27 3.05
CA PHE A 58 19.76 1.50 3.11
C PHE A 58 21.05 1.41 2.28
N GLU A 59 21.75 0.27 2.35
CA GLU A 59 22.92 0.03 1.52
C GLU A 59 22.61 0.07 0.01
N ASP A 60 21.47 -0.50 -0.39
CA ASP A 60 21.05 -0.52 -1.78
C ASP A 60 20.61 0.90 -2.24
N LEU A 61 19.95 1.69 -1.38
CA LEU A 61 19.60 3.09 -1.69
C LEU A 61 20.84 3.96 -1.81
N ASP A 62 21.81 3.82 -0.91
CA ASP A 62 23.10 4.53 -0.95
C ASP A 62 23.88 4.19 -2.23
N TRP A 63 23.97 2.90 -2.55
CA TRP A 63 24.61 2.43 -3.79
C TRP A 63 23.93 3.00 -5.05
N LEU A 64 22.60 3.15 -5.05
CA LEU A 64 21.86 3.79 -6.15
C LEU A 64 22.03 5.31 -6.19
N GLY A 65 22.72 5.92 -5.20
CA GLY A 65 22.92 7.36 -5.07
C GLY A 65 21.63 8.10 -4.68
N LEU A 66 20.75 7.47 -3.91
CA LEU A 66 19.48 8.03 -3.48
C LEU A 66 19.58 8.53 -2.03
N SER A 67 19.77 9.82 -1.87
CA SER A 67 19.71 10.49 -0.56
C SER A 67 18.26 10.83 -0.20
N TRP A 68 17.90 10.66 1.09
CA TRP A 68 16.55 10.97 1.60
C TRP A 68 16.58 12.10 2.62
N ASP A 69 15.42 12.68 2.86
CA ASP A 69 15.23 13.80 3.78
C ASP A 69 14.59 13.31 5.09
N GLY A 70 14.95 13.94 6.20
CA GLY A 70 14.36 13.71 7.50
C GLY A 70 14.64 12.32 8.11
N PRO A 71 13.98 12.00 9.23
CA PRO A 71 14.17 10.74 9.93
C PRO A 71 13.48 9.58 9.20
N ILE A 72 14.01 8.37 9.41
CA ILE A 72 13.37 7.14 8.97
C ILE A 72 12.19 6.83 9.89
N VAL A 73 11.01 6.70 9.30
CA VAL A 73 9.81 6.23 10.01
C VAL A 73 9.70 4.71 9.87
N ARG A 74 9.46 4.02 10.99
CA ARG A 74 9.16 2.59 11.04
C ARG A 74 7.74 2.40 11.50
N GLN A 75 6.94 1.68 10.73
CA GLN A 75 5.52 1.49 11.05
C GLN A 75 5.29 0.74 12.36
N SER A 76 6.19 -0.19 12.71
CA SER A 76 6.10 -0.93 13.98
C SER A 76 6.23 -0.04 15.23
N GLU A 77 6.87 1.13 15.11
CA GLU A 77 7.05 2.10 16.20
C GLU A 77 5.81 3.00 16.39
N GLU A 78 4.82 2.95 15.47
CA GLU A 78 3.71 3.89 15.36
C GLU A 78 2.32 3.26 15.69
N LEU A 79 2.29 2.08 16.33
CA LEU A 79 1.06 1.31 16.55
C LEU A 79 -0.05 2.08 17.27
N GLU A 80 0.31 2.89 18.27
CA GLU A 80 -0.68 3.68 19.01
C GLU A 80 -1.34 4.77 18.15
N LYS A 81 -0.60 5.36 17.23
CA LYS A 81 -1.16 6.32 16.26
C LYS A 81 -2.29 5.68 15.43
N TYR A 82 -2.07 4.47 14.91
CA TYR A 82 -3.09 3.77 14.11
C TYR A 82 -4.31 3.37 14.94
N LYS A 83 -4.11 2.91 16.19
CA LYS A 83 -5.21 2.59 17.12
C LYS A 83 -6.05 3.81 17.43
N ASN A 84 -5.41 4.95 17.72
CA ASN A 84 -6.09 6.20 18.03
C ASN A 84 -6.96 6.67 16.85
N ILE A 85 -6.45 6.62 15.63
CA ILE A 85 -7.24 6.98 14.44
C ILE A 85 -8.43 6.03 14.26
N LEU A 86 -8.23 4.70 14.34
CA LEU A 86 -9.36 3.77 14.26
C LEU A 86 -10.39 3.99 15.36
N THR A 87 -9.96 4.31 16.57
CA THR A 87 -10.87 4.58 17.68
C THR A 87 -11.70 5.83 17.45
N ASN A 88 -11.08 6.89 16.93
CA ASN A 88 -11.76 8.16 16.65
C ASN A 88 -12.76 8.06 15.51
N PHE A 89 -12.48 7.24 14.50
CA PHE A 89 -13.29 7.11 13.28
C PHE A 89 -14.10 5.81 13.20
N LYS A 90 -14.24 5.06 14.31
CA LYS A 90 -14.90 3.74 14.29
C LYS A 90 -16.34 3.77 13.78
N ASN A 91 -17.09 4.84 14.12
CA ASN A 91 -18.51 5.00 13.74
C ASN A 91 -18.62 5.36 12.26
N GLU A 92 -17.82 6.32 11.78
CA GLU A 92 -17.79 6.77 10.39
C GLU A 92 -17.37 5.64 9.45
N LEU A 93 -16.45 4.78 9.90
CA LEU A 93 -16.02 3.59 9.16
C LEU A 93 -17.02 2.43 9.26
N GLY A 94 -18.03 2.51 10.14
CA GLY A 94 -18.87 1.37 10.46
C GLY A 94 -18.04 0.15 10.86
N LEU A 95 -17.04 0.35 11.74
CA LEU A 95 -16.05 -0.67 12.06
C LEU A 95 -16.71 -1.91 12.64
N PHE A 96 -16.36 -3.10 12.14
CA PHE A 96 -16.89 -4.37 12.65
C PHE A 96 -15.80 -5.44 12.82
N GLU A 97 -16.07 -6.38 13.73
CA GLU A 97 -15.17 -7.50 13.99
C GLU A 97 -15.45 -8.65 13.02
N CYS A 98 -14.39 -9.21 12.44
CA CYS A 98 -14.48 -10.32 11.50
C CYS A 98 -13.74 -11.55 12.02
N PHE A 99 -14.46 -12.66 12.17
CA PHE A 99 -13.92 -13.92 12.66
C PHE A 99 -13.64 -14.95 11.55
N CYS A 100 -13.96 -14.61 10.30
CA CYS A 100 -13.78 -15.50 9.16
C CYS A 100 -12.30 -15.80 8.88
N SER A 101 -11.98 -17.08 8.71
CA SER A 101 -10.75 -17.52 8.06
C SER A 101 -10.85 -17.35 6.54
N ARG A 102 -9.71 -17.47 5.83
CA ARG A 102 -9.70 -17.50 4.35
C ARG A 102 -10.56 -18.65 3.78
N LYS A 103 -10.62 -19.77 4.50
CA LYS A 103 -11.43 -20.93 4.12
C LYS A 103 -12.92 -20.60 4.21
N ASP A 104 -13.34 -19.92 5.28
CA ASP A 104 -14.75 -19.53 5.48
C ASP A 104 -15.20 -18.55 4.39
N ILE A 105 -14.37 -17.57 4.05
CA ILE A 105 -14.65 -16.63 2.95
C ILE A 105 -14.80 -17.39 1.62
N LYS A 106 -13.89 -18.34 1.33
CA LYS A 106 -13.96 -19.13 0.10
C LYS A 106 -15.21 -20.02 0.06
N LEU A 107 -15.58 -20.61 1.18
CA LEU A 107 -16.79 -21.44 1.29
C LEU A 107 -18.06 -20.60 1.09
N ALA A 108 -18.15 -19.44 1.74
CA ALA A 108 -19.30 -18.55 1.58
C ALA A 108 -19.49 -18.13 0.11
N LEU A 109 -18.39 -17.86 -0.61
CA LEU A 109 -18.41 -17.51 -2.04
C LEU A 109 -18.60 -18.70 -2.98
N SER A 110 -18.58 -19.95 -2.50
CA SER A 110 -18.87 -21.14 -3.31
C SER A 110 -20.34 -21.54 -3.31
N ALA A 111 -21.20 -20.80 -2.58
CA ALA A 111 -22.64 -21.04 -2.57
C ALA A 111 -23.26 -20.85 -3.97
N PRO A 112 -24.28 -21.68 -4.38
CA PRO A 112 -24.80 -21.74 -5.76
C PRO A 112 -25.40 -20.44 -6.29
N HIS A 113 -25.68 -19.48 -5.43
CA HIS A 113 -26.35 -18.21 -5.78
C HIS A 113 -25.38 -17.02 -5.97
N ILE A 114 -24.05 -17.26 -5.95
CA ILE A 114 -23.04 -16.21 -6.13
C ILE A 114 -22.42 -16.42 -7.52
N ASP A 115 -22.98 -15.76 -8.50
CA ASP A 115 -22.57 -15.90 -9.90
C ASP A 115 -21.22 -15.26 -10.22
N ASP A 116 -20.80 -14.24 -9.48
CA ASP A 116 -19.57 -13.51 -9.74
C ASP A 116 -18.59 -13.55 -8.55
N LYS A 117 -17.51 -14.32 -8.70
CA LYS A 117 -16.38 -14.31 -7.76
C LYS A 117 -15.45 -13.15 -8.11
N PHE A 118 -15.72 -11.97 -7.56
CA PHE A 118 -14.84 -10.83 -7.78
C PHE A 118 -13.53 -11.00 -7.04
N LEU A 119 -12.43 -10.83 -7.76
CA LEU A 119 -11.08 -10.76 -7.22
C LEU A 119 -10.68 -9.28 -7.15
N GLY A 120 -10.69 -8.75 -5.93
CA GLY A 120 -10.22 -7.39 -5.65
C GLY A 120 -8.70 -7.34 -5.45
N PRO A 121 -8.16 -6.14 -5.16
CA PRO A 121 -6.72 -5.93 -4.95
C PRO A 121 -6.13 -6.74 -3.79
N ASP A 122 -6.94 -7.09 -2.79
CA ASP A 122 -6.56 -7.89 -1.62
C ASP A 122 -6.95 -9.37 -1.73
N GLY A 123 -7.42 -9.82 -2.87
CA GLY A 123 -7.93 -11.16 -3.11
C GLY A 123 -9.46 -11.21 -3.23
N LEU A 124 -10.09 -12.31 -2.83
CA LEU A 124 -11.54 -12.46 -2.91
C LEU A 124 -12.28 -11.36 -2.15
N VAL A 125 -13.26 -10.73 -2.81
CA VAL A 125 -14.15 -9.75 -2.18
C VAL A 125 -14.89 -10.40 -1.02
N TYR A 126 -14.92 -9.72 0.11
CA TYR A 126 -15.52 -10.26 1.34
C TYR A 126 -17.04 -10.40 1.22
N PRO A 127 -17.63 -11.57 1.54
CA PRO A 127 -19.08 -11.82 1.35
C PRO A 127 -20.00 -11.18 2.39
N GLY A 128 -19.43 -10.48 3.39
CA GLY A 128 -20.22 -9.78 4.41
C GLY A 128 -20.65 -10.59 5.61
N THR A 129 -20.20 -11.83 5.78
CA THR A 129 -20.64 -12.78 6.82
C THR A 129 -20.68 -12.21 8.26
N CYS A 130 -19.72 -11.34 8.62
CA CYS A 130 -19.64 -10.78 9.97
C CYS A 130 -20.08 -9.31 10.05
N ARG A 131 -20.72 -8.74 9.03
CA ARG A 131 -21.04 -7.30 8.94
C ARG A 131 -21.88 -6.75 10.10
N GLU A 132 -22.63 -7.60 10.77
CA GLU A 132 -23.49 -7.21 11.89
C GLU A 132 -22.75 -7.13 13.24
N ASN A 133 -21.48 -7.59 13.30
CA ASN A 133 -20.65 -7.49 14.50
C ASN A 133 -20.04 -6.08 14.65
N ILE A 134 -20.86 -5.05 14.60
CA ILE A 134 -20.44 -3.64 14.67
C ILE A 134 -19.80 -3.34 16.02
N VAL A 135 -18.67 -2.66 16.00
CA VAL A 135 -17.97 -2.19 17.20
C VAL A 135 -18.71 -0.99 17.80
N SER A 136 -19.54 -1.22 18.80
CA SER A 136 -20.32 -0.18 19.46
C SER A 136 -19.58 0.51 20.64
N SER A 137 -18.69 -0.23 21.31
CA SER A 137 -17.97 0.23 22.50
C SER A 137 -16.46 0.29 22.29
N LYS A 138 -15.69 -0.39 23.13
CA LYS A 138 -14.23 -0.46 23.02
C LYS A 138 -13.81 -1.43 21.92
N ILE A 139 -12.85 -1.00 21.08
CA ILE A 139 -12.29 -1.84 20.03
C ILE A 139 -11.43 -2.95 20.64
N ASN A 140 -11.65 -4.20 20.19
CA ASN A 140 -10.74 -5.30 20.50
C ASN A 140 -9.70 -5.46 19.38
N PHE A 141 -8.52 -4.92 19.60
CA PHE A 141 -7.41 -4.98 18.65
C PHE A 141 -6.77 -6.38 18.52
N ASN A 142 -7.24 -7.39 19.24
CA ASN A 142 -6.85 -8.78 19.02
C ASN A 142 -7.67 -9.45 17.90
N ASN A 143 -8.74 -8.82 17.46
CA ASN A 143 -9.59 -9.30 16.38
C ASN A 143 -9.21 -8.68 15.03
N VAL A 144 -9.68 -9.30 13.94
CA VAL A 144 -9.64 -8.66 12.62
C VAL A 144 -10.75 -7.63 12.53
N LEU A 145 -10.41 -6.40 12.16
CA LEU A 145 -11.38 -5.31 12.01
C LEU A 145 -11.51 -4.94 10.55
N ARG A 146 -12.76 -4.73 10.11
CA ARG A 146 -13.08 -4.29 8.76
C ARG A 146 -13.89 -3.00 8.77
N MET A 147 -13.72 -2.21 7.72
CA MET A 147 -14.60 -1.10 7.40
C MET A 147 -15.86 -1.63 6.71
N LYS A 148 -17.04 -1.30 7.20
CA LYS A 148 -18.33 -1.59 6.56
C LYS A 148 -18.60 -0.57 5.47
N VAL A 149 -18.67 -1.02 4.23
CA VAL A 149 -19.08 -0.16 3.13
C VAL A 149 -20.60 0.00 3.19
N ASN A 150 -21.07 1.20 3.51
CA ASN A 150 -22.50 1.49 3.62
C ASN A 150 -23.02 2.13 2.33
N LEU A 151 -23.96 1.46 1.65
CA LEU A 151 -24.52 1.84 0.36
C LEU A 151 -25.74 2.79 0.46
N GLY A 152 -25.94 3.48 1.61
CA GLY A 152 -27.12 4.34 1.80
C GLY A 152 -27.23 5.47 0.80
N GLU A 153 -26.16 6.22 0.58
CA GLU A 153 -26.08 7.29 -0.43
C GLU A 153 -24.96 7.01 -1.41
N GLU A 154 -25.26 7.17 -2.70
CA GLU A 154 -24.24 7.01 -3.73
C GLU A 154 -23.23 8.15 -3.67
N LYS A 155 -21.97 7.80 -3.43
CA LYS A 155 -20.85 8.75 -3.37
C LYS A 155 -19.88 8.48 -4.52
N ILE A 156 -19.42 9.58 -5.14
CA ILE A 156 -18.38 9.54 -6.16
C ILE A 156 -17.04 9.91 -5.51
N PHE A 157 -16.05 9.04 -5.66
CA PHE A 157 -14.68 9.25 -5.22
C PHE A 157 -13.79 9.54 -6.40
N THR A 158 -12.79 10.39 -6.21
CA THR A 158 -11.86 10.74 -7.27
C THR A 158 -10.44 10.82 -6.77
N PHE A 159 -9.48 10.42 -7.62
CA PHE A 159 -8.05 10.69 -7.44
C PHE A 159 -7.42 11.11 -8.76
N ASN A 160 -6.27 11.77 -8.69
CA ASN A 160 -5.51 12.20 -9.86
C ASN A 160 -4.38 11.22 -10.13
N GLU A 161 -4.34 10.65 -11.34
CA GLU A 161 -3.32 9.75 -11.84
C GLU A 161 -2.41 10.48 -12.82
N LEU A 162 -1.10 10.40 -12.61
CA LEU A 162 -0.08 11.08 -13.40
C LEU A 162 0.75 10.13 -14.28
N GLY A 163 0.66 8.83 -14.03
CA GLY A 163 1.44 7.79 -14.69
C GLY A 163 0.72 7.13 -15.86
N GLN A 164 0.63 5.79 -15.83
CA GLN A 164 0.16 4.97 -16.96
C GLN A 164 -1.30 5.22 -17.38
N LYS A 165 -2.18 5.55 -16.45
CA LYS A 165 -3.59 5.86 -16.73
C LYS A 165 -3.89 7.34 -16.45
N LYS A 166 -3.03 8.22 -16.97
CA LYS A 166 -3.07 9.67 -16.70
C LYS A 166 -4.47 10.28 -16.84
N GLY A 167 -4.88 10.97 -15.78
CA GLY A 167 -6.15 11.70 -15.74
C GLY A 167 -6.80 11.71 -14.36
N LYS A 168 -7.99 12.27 -14.27
CA LYS A 168 -8.84 12.19 -13.10
C LYS A 168 -9.63 10.90 -13.16
N ILE A 169 -9.37 9.99 -12.24
CA ILE A 169 -10.05 8.70 -12.13
C ILE A 169 -11.21 8.87 -11.16
N SER A 170 -12.38 8.42 -11.56
CA SER A 170 -13.60 8.47 -10.75
C SER A 170 -14.18 7.07 -10.61
N PHE A 171 -14.79 6.80 -9.46
CA PHE A 171 -15.52 5.56 -9.20
C PHE A 171 -16.62 5.82 -8.17
N THR A 172 -17.68 5.01 -8.20
CA THR A 172 -18.80 5.13 -7.28
C THR A 172 -18.60 4.23 -6.05
N LEU A 173 -19.36 4.51 -4.98
CA LEU A 173 -19.37 3.65 -3.79
C LEU A 173 -19.87 2.24 -4.12
N SER A 174 -20.86 2.13 -5.01
CA SER A 174 -21.40 0.85 -5.50
C SER A 174 -20.34 0.04 -6.26
N GLU A 175 -19.56 0.67 -7.15
CA GLU A 175 -18.43 0.02 -7.83
C GLU A 175 -17.35 -0.42 -6.84
N PHE A 176 -17.04 0.41 -5.85
CA PHE A 176 -16.09 0.07 -4.79
C PHE A 176 -16.54 -1.17 -4.01
N PHE A 177 -17.82 -1.19 -3.58
CA PHE A 177 -18.36 -2.32 -2.85
C PHE A 177 -18.34 -3.61 -3.68
N LYS A 178 -18.72 -3.53 -4.95
CA LYS A 178 -18.75 -4.69 -5.86
C LYS A 178 -17.35 -5.26 -6.11
N THR A 179 -16.34 -4.41 -6.28
CA THR A 179 -14.99 -4.84 -6.71
C THR A 179 -13.99 -5.03 -5.58
N ILE A 180 -14.23 -4.42 -4.41
CA ILE A 180 -13.31 -4.42 -3.26
C ILE A 180 -14.03 -4.92 -1.99
N GLY A 181 -15.25 -4.44 -1.73
CA GLY A 181 -16.04 -4.82 -0.57
C GLY A 181 -15.53 -4.21 0.74
N ASP A 182 -15.82 -4.90 1.84
CA ASP A 182 -15.43 -4.48 3.19
C ASP A 182 -13.94 -4.69 3.43
N VAL A 183 -13.20 -3.61 3.56
CA VAL A 183 -11.73 -3.61 3.64
C VAL A 183 -11.25 -3.99 5.03
N VAL A 184 -10.23 -4.85 5.12
CA VAL A 184 -9.53 -5.13 6.38
C VAL A 184 -8.67 -3.92 6.75
N LEU A 185 -8.93 -3.36 7.93
CA LEU A 185 -8.15 -2.24 8.49
C LEU A 185 -7.17 -2.67 9.58
N TRP A 186 -7.49 -3.75 10.29
CA TRP A 186 -6.65 -4.28 11.38
C TRP A 186 -6.57 -5.81 11.34
N ARG A 187 -5.39 -6.36 11.62
CA ARG A 187 -5.11 -7.81 11.63
C ARG A 187 -4.56 -8.24 12.99
N LYS A 188 -5.44 -8.67 13.89
CA LYS A 188 -5.10 -9.21 15.23
C LYS A 188 -4.13 -8.38 16.08
N SER A 189 -2.98 -7.98 15.60
CA SER A 189 -1.96 -7.28 16.42
C SER A 189 -1.40 -6.03 15.75
N TYR A 190 -1.74 -5.77 14.48
CA TYR A 190 -1.19 -4.66 13.71
C TYR A 190 -2.15 -4.16 12.62
N PRO A 191 -2.01 -2.91 12.18
CA PRO A 191 -2.85 -2.37 11.11
C PRO A 191 -2.61 -3.10 9.79
N ALA A 192 -3.63 -3.16 8.94
CA ALA A 192 -3.47 -3.59 7.57
C ALA A 192 -2.70 -2.52 6.77
N TYR A 193 -2.03 -2.95 5.69
CA TYR A 193 -1.23 -2.10 4.81
C TYR A 193 -1.95 -0.81 4.41
N HIS A 194 -3.19 -0.91 3.93
CA HIS A 194 -3.92 0.25 3.43
C HIS A 194 -4.16 1.31 4.49
N LEU A 195 -4.51 0.90 5.71
CA LEU A 195 -4.70 1.82 6.84
C LEU A 195 -3.39 2.53 7.19
N ALA A 196 -2.33 1.77 7.42
CA ALA A 196 -1.04 2.32 7.82
C ALA A 196 -0.47 3.25 6.75
N CYS A 197 -0.51 2.83 5.49
CA CYS A 197 -0.02 3.63 4.36
C CYS A 197 -0.72 4.99 4.27
N VAL A 198 -2.06 5.01 4.36
CA VAL A 198 -2.86 6.25 4.27
C VAL A 198 -2.55 7.18 5.44
N ILE A 199 -2.49 6.67 6.66
CA ILE A 199 -2.20 7.46 7.87
C ILE A 199 -0.79 8.05 7.80
N ASP A 200 0.20 7.25 7.42
CA ASP A 200 1.59 7.70 7.35
C ASP A 200 1.81 8.69 6.22
N ASP A 201 1.21 8.46 5.05
CA ASP A 201 1.28 9.40 3.92
C ASP A 201 0.68 10.76 4.32
N ALA A 202 -0.42 10.79 5.08
CA ALA A 202 -0.99 12.03 5.61
C ALA A 202 -0.07 12.69 6.65
N HIS A 203 0.46 11.92 7.62
CA HIS A 203 1.36 12.42 8.66
C HIS A 203 2.68 12.99 8.11
N GLN A 204 3.23 12.35 7.08
CA GLN A 204 4.44 12.80 6.39
C GLN A 204 4.14 13.89 5.34
N ASN A 205 2.89 14.33 5.20
CA ASN A 205 2.44 15.31 4.19
C ASN A 205 2.84 14.91 2.77
N ILE A 206 2.76 13.60 2.44
CA ILE A 206 3.10 13.10 1.11
C ILE A 206 2.13 13.67 0.09
N THR A 207 2.66 14.41 -0.88
CA THR A 207 1.85 15.03 -1.94
C THR A 207 1.77 14.17 -3.19
N HIS A 208 2.76 13.29 -3.42
CA HIS A 208 2.84 12.43 -4.60
C HIS A 208 3.25 11.02 -4.21
N VAL A 209 2.38 10.06 -4.50
CA VAL A 209 2.59 8.64 -4.28
C VAL A 209 3.05 7.98 -5.56
N VAL A 210 4.30 7.53 -5.60
CA VAL A 210 4.89 6.81 -6.72
C VAL A 210 4.93 5.32 -6.38
N ARG A 211 4.40 4.45 -7.27
CA ARG A 211 4.40 2.99 -7.06
C ARG A 211 4.09 2.21 -8.35
N GLY A 212 4.19 0.89 -8.32
CA GLY A 212 3.89 0.05 -9.46
C GLY A 212 2.41 0.02 -9.83
N MET A 213 2.13 -0.23 -11.12
CA MET A 213 0.77 -0.34 -11.68
C MET A 213 -0.07 -1.46 -11.03
N ASP A 214 0.55 -2.44 -10.41
CA ASP A 214 -0.11 -3.51 -9.64
C ASP A 214 -0.89 -3.00 -8.42
N LEU A 215 -0.58 -1.80 -7.93
CA LEU A 215 -1.30 -1.15 -6.83
C LEU A 215 -2.34 -0.13 -7.31
N PHE A 216 -2.61 -0.06 -8.62
CA PHE A 216 -3.57 0.90 -9.17
C PHE A 216 -4.97 0.74 -8.57
N GLU A 217 -5.52 -0.48 -8.56
CA GLU A 217 -6.85 -0.73 -7.99
C GLU A 217 -6.90 -0.51 -6.47
N ALA A 218 -5.80 -0.76 -5.75
CA ALA A 218 -5.68 -0.45 -4.34
C ALA A 218 -5.76 1.06 -4.03
N THR A 219 -5.55 1.93 -5.03
CA THR A 219 -5.71 3.39 -4.88
C THR A 219 -7.14 3.77 -4.53
N LYS A 220 -8.13 3.00 -4.97
CA LYS A 220 -9.54 3.21 -4.59
C LYS A 220 -9.72 3.11 -3.08
N ILE A 221 -9.08 2.12 -2.43
CA ILE A 221 -9.11 1.95 -0.96
C ILE A 221 -8.50 3.17 -0.28
N HIS A 222 -7.32 3.60 -0.72
CA HIS A 222 -6.64 4.78 -0.16
C HIS A 222 -7.47 6.05 -0.34
N THR A 223 -8.13 6.21 -1.50
CA THR A 223 -8.99 7.36 -1.78
C THR A 223 -10.21 7.40 -0.85
N VAL A 224 -10.84 6.25 -0.62
CA VAL A 224 -11.97 6.12 0.31
C VAL A 224 -11.52 6.45 1.74
N LEU A 225 -10.43 5.85 2.21
CA LEU A 225 -9.90 6.09 3.56
C LEU A 225 -9.48 7.55 3.77
N ASN A 226 -8.78 8.17 2.81
CA ASN A 226 -8.45 9.60 2.88
C ASN A 226 -9.71 10.47 3.01
N THR A 227 -10.79 10.10 2.32
CA THR A 227 -12.06 10.84 2.39
C THR A 227 -12.72 10.70 3.76
N TYR A 228 -12.77 9.49 4.31
CA TYR A 228 -13.36 9.26 5.64
C TYR A 228 -12.56 9.92 6.76
N PHE A 229 -11.23 9.91 6.67
CA PHE A 229 -10.37 10.55 7.67
C PHE A 229 -10.22 12.07 7.48
N GLY A 230 -10.78 12.65 6.42
CA GLY A 230 -10.60 14.07 6.11
C GLY A 230 -9.16 14.44 5.73
N PHE A 231 -8.35 13.47 5.29
CA PHE A 231 -6.98 13.70 4.87
C PHE A 231 -6.92 14.28 3.46
N HIS A 232 -5.85 15.03 3.15
CA HIS A 232 -5.60 15.45 1.77
C HIS A 232 -5.36 14.22 0.88
N LYS A 233 -5.77 14.31 -0.38
CA LYS A 233 -5.57 13.26 -1.38
C LYS A 233 -4.29 13.53 -2.15
N PRO A 234 -3.27 12.66 -2.08
CA PRO A 234 -2.07 12.84 -2.89
C PRO A 234 -2.37 12.61 -4.37
N PHE A 235 -1.51 13.15 -5.23
CA PHE A 235 -1.42 12.72 -6.62
C PHE A 235 -0.76 11.35 -6.69
N TYR A 236 -1.23 10.47 -7.58
CA TYR A 236 -0.66 9.15 -7.77
C TYR A 236 0.10 9.09 -9.09
N TYR A 237 1.23 8.41 -9.08
CA TYR A 237 2.01 8.10 -10.26
C TYR A 237 2.26 6.59 -10.29
N HIS A 238 1.44 5.86 -11.03
CA HIS A 238 1.64 4.43 -11.24
C HIS A 238 2.55 4.21 -12.44
N HIS A 239 3.75 3.68 -12.18
CA HIS A 239 4.70 3.34 -13.23
C HIS A 239 4.46 1.93 -13.77
N LYS A 240 4.99 1.66 -14.97
CA LYS A 240 4.98 0.30 -15.55
C LYS A 240 5.67 -0.70 -14.63
N LEU A 241 5.24 -1.95 -14.68
CA LEU A 241 5.93 -3.03 -13.98
C LEU A 241 7.22 -3.39 -14.73
N ILE A 242 8.27 -3.65 -13.99
CA ILE A 242 9.52 -4.17 -14.55
C ILE A 242 9.37 -5.68 -14.65
N CYS A 243 9.56 -6.19 -15.87
CA CYS A 243 9.48 -7.61 -16.20
C CYS A 243 10.87 -8.15 -16.53
N ASP A 244 11.02 -9.48 -16.46
CA ASP A 244 12.17 -10.19 -16.98
C ASP A 244 12.14 -10.31 -18.51
N GLU A 245 13.12 -10.98 -19.10
CA GLU A 245 13.25 -11.19 -20.56
C GLU A 245 12.07 -11.98 -21.15
N ASN A 246 11.34 -12.73 -20.31
CA ASN A 246 10.17 -13.51 -20.72
C ASN A 246 8.85 -12.74 -20.51
N GLY A 247 8.91 -11.46 -20.15
CA GLY A 247 7.74 -10.64 -19.86
C GLY A 247 7.08 -10.93 -18.51
N LYS A 248 7.67 -11.78 -17.67
CA LYS A 248 7.16 -12.08 -16.33
C LYS A 248 7.57 -10.97 -15.35
N ARG A 249 6.61 -10.49 -14.57
CA ARG A 249 6.84 -9.47 -13.53
C ARG A 249 7.93 -9.94 -12.56
N LEU A 250 8.90 -9.06 -12.27
CA LEU A 250 9.87 -9.29 -11.21
C LEU A 250 9.17 -9.27 -9.84
N ALA A 251 9.28 -10.37 -9.10
CA ALA A 251 8.71 -10.49 -7.75
C ALA A 251 9.70 -11.18 -6.81
N LYS A 252 9.62 -10.86 -5.50
CA LYS A 252 10.49 -11.48 -4.47
C LYS A 252 10.41 -13.01 -4.44
N ARG A 253 9.32 -13.61 -4.94
CA ARG A 253 9.07 -15.06 -4.94
C ARG A 253 9.68 -15.81 -6.14
N ASP A 254 10.12 -15.07 -7.17
CA ASP A 254 10.51 -15.65 -8.46
C ASP A 254 12.03 -15.58 -8.70
N ASP A 255 12.86 -15.66 -7.64
CA ASP A 255 14.33 -15.56 -7.70
C ASP A 255 14.86 -14.35 -8.50
N SER A 256 14.07 -13.26 -8.55
CA SER A 256 14.49 -12.03 -9.20
C SER A 256 15.81 -11.56 -8.63
N LYS A 257 16.79 -11.36 -9.49
CA LYS A 257 18.13 -10.91 -9.12
C LYS A 257 18.05 -9.66 -8.23
N SER A 258 18.61 -9.75 -7.03
CA SER A 258 18.59 -8.65 -6.05
C SER A 258 19.54 -7.52 -6.46
N ILE A 259 19.27 -6.30 -5.99
CA ILE A 259 20.21 -5.17 -6.15
C ILE A 259 21.58 -5.51 -5.56
N GLN A 260 21.62 -6.16 -4.39
CA GLN A 260 22.85 -6.63 -3.78
C GLN A 260 23.65 -7.54 -4.72
N LYS A 261 23.00 -8.45 -5.45
CA LYS A 261 23.68 -9.35 -6.39
C LYS A 261 24.33 -8.58 -7.55
N TYR A 262 23.66 -7.59 -8.11
CA TYR A 262 24.26 -6.70 -9.12
C TYR A 262 25.46 -5.94 -8.57
N ARG A 263 25.38 -5.44 -7.34
CA ARG A 263 26.46 -4.76 -6.66
C ARG A 263 27.68 -5.67 -6.47
N LEU A 264 27.48 -6.91 -6.02
CA LEU A 264 28.54 -7.90 -5.81
C LEU A 264 29.20 -8.36 -7.13
N GLU A 265 28.47 -8.36 -8.24
CA GLU A 265 28.98 -8.64 -9.57
C GLU A 265 29.74 -7.44 -10.20
N GLY A 266 29.93 -6.36 -9.45
CA GLY A 266 30.72 -5.20 -9.88
C GLY A 266 29.96 -4.22 -10.79
N PHE A 267 28.64 -4.33 -10.92
CA PHE A 267 27.86 -3.32 -11.63
C PHE A 267 27.98 -1.96 -10.95
N LYS A 268 28.18 -0.91 -11.74
CA LYS A 268 28.15 0.46 -11.24
C LYS A 268 26.70 0.95 -11.11
N PRO A 269 26.41 1.92 -10.21
CA PRO A 269 25.05 2.50 -10.05
C PRO A 269 24.42 3.00 -11.35
N ARG A 270 25.22 3.66 -12.22
CA ARG A 270 24.77 4.10 -13.56
C ARG A 270 24.34 2.94 -14.45
N GLY A 271 25.05 1.78 -14.37
CA GLY A 271 24.63 0.56 -15.08
C GLY A 271 23.31 0.00 -14.54
N GLY A 272 23.10 0.00 -13.21
CA GLY A 272 21.83 -0.38 -12.59
C GLY A 272 20.66 0.50 -13.03
N ARG A 273 20.87 1.83 -13.13
CA ARG A 273 19.86 2.76 -13.68
C ARG A 273 19.57 2.50 -15.16
N ALA A 274 20.59 2.27 -15.98
CA ALA A 274 20.43 1.98 -17.42
C ALA A 274 19.64 0.68 -17.67
N MET A 275 19.77 -0.36 -16.82
CA MET A 275 19.02 -1.62 -16.94
C MET A 275 17.51 -1.45 -16.74
N ILE A 276 17.09 -0.39 -16.09
CA ILE A 276 15.68 -0.07 -15.85
C ILE A 276 15.21 1.17 -16.63
N GLY A 277 16.03 1.64 -17.57
CA GLY A 277 15.68 2.70 -18.52
C GLY A 277 15.87 4.13 -18.01
N PHE A 278 16.88 4.36 -17.14
CA PHE A 278 17.32 5.69 -16.68
C PHE A 278 18.73 6.05 -17.14
#